data_6f7b754e2ca8bb5ae7b57a58415b2e2e
#
_entry.id   6f7b754e2ca8bb5ae7b57a58415b2e2e
#
_cell.length_a   1.000
_cell.length_b   1.000
_cell.length_c   1.000
_cell.angle_alpha   90.00
_cell.angle_beta   90.00
_cell.angle_gamma   90.00
#
_symmetry.space_group_name_H-M   'P 1'
#
loop_
_entity.id
_entity.type
_entity.pdbx_description
1 polymer ?
#
loop_
_entity_poly.entity_id
_entity_poly.type
_entity_poly.pdbx_seq_one_letter_code
_entity_poly.pdbx_strand_id
1 'polypeptide(L)'
;MGICVYNNLRQALTFPPSFLGPQVSRNEFANHTFVSGSREGQGPLGAICDALEHATTEYVIFAPCDTPYFSPGSFIELAKSRFSADVVVAADETEPHMRHWLLSCWNVKSVKDQLFNSYLSGERAIHRSVSNFQIAEVKYPLSQVRNINSPQDLQ
;
A
#
# COMPACT_ATOMS: atom_id res chain seq x y z
N MET A 1 -7.89 -12.95 -4.99
CA MET A 1 -7.52 -11.52 -5.24
C MET A 1 -6.09 -11.21 -4.81
N GLY A 2 -5.71 -11.44 -3.57
CA GLY A 2 -4.36 -11.10 -3.09
C GLY A 2 -3.21 -11.67 -3.92
N ILE A 3 -3.33 -12.91 -4.43
CA ILE A 3 -2.33 -13.51 -5.33
C ILE A 3 -2.24 -12.76 -6.66
N CYS A 4 -3.34 -12.23 -7.19
CA CYS A 4 -3.31 -11.44 -8.42
C CYS A 4 -2.50 -10.15 -8.21
N VAL A 5 -2.77 -9.42 -7.14
CA VAL A 5 -2.03 -8.20 -6.77
C VAL A 5 -0.55 -8.51 -6.52
N TYR A 6 -0.25 -9.59 -5.80
CA TYR A 6 1.12 -10.06 -5.57
C TYR A 6 1.87 -10.31 -6.88
N ASN A 7 1.24 -11.01 -7.83
CA ASN A 7 1.85 -11.31 -9.12
C ASN A 7 2.09 -10.05 -9.96
N ASN A 8 1.16 -9.09 -9.93
CA ASN A 8 1.32 -7.80 -10.61
C ASN A 8 2.49 -7.00 -10.02
N LEU A 9 2.60 -6.95 -8.68
CA LEU A 9 3.74 -6.33 -8.00
C LEU A 9 5.06 -7.04 -8.35
N ARG A 10 5.10 -8.36 -8.31
CA ARG A 10 6.30 -9.13 -8.62
C ARG A 10 6.79 -8.93 -10.05
N GLN A 11 5.87 -8.72 -11.01
CA GLN A 11 6.23 -8.38 -12.39
C GLN A 11 6.78 -6.96 -12.53
N ALA A 12 6.30 -6.05 -11.68
CA ALA A 12 6.68 -4.64 -11.72
C ALA A 12 8.01 -4.35 -11.03
N LEU A 13 8.34 -5.08 -9.97
CA LEU A 13 9.43 -4.76 -9.06
C LEU A 13 10.53 -5.83 -9.06
N THR A 14 11.76 -5.41 -8.81
CA THR A 14 12.93 -6.30 -8.73
C THR A 14 12.90 -7.18 -7.48
N PHE A 15 12.31 -6.68 -6.37
CA PHE A 15 12.24 -7.39 -5.11
C PHE A 15 10.90 -8.12 -4.96
N PRO A 16 10.89 -9.35 -4.37
CA PRO A 16 9.65 -10.07 -4.12
C PRO A 16 8.79 -9.31 -3.11
N PRO A 17 7.49 -9.16 -3.38
CA PRO A 17 6.55 -8.61 -2.40
C PRO A 17 6.41 -9.53 -1.18
N SER A 18 5.93 -8.96 -0.07
CA SER A 18 5.55 -9.71 1.13
C SER A 18 4.09 -9.41 1.48
N PHE A 19 3.39 -10.38 2.05
CA PHE A 19 2.09 -10.14 2.64
C PHE A 19 2.26 -9.58 4.05
N LEU A 20 1.51 -8.55 4.38
CA LEU A 20 1.42 -8.01 5.72
C LEU A 20 0.21 -8.61 6.43
N GLY A 21 0.44 -9.24 7.58
CA GLY A 21 -0.57 -9.90 8.39
C GLY A 21 -0.20 -11.33 8.78
N PRO A 22 -1.12 -12.07 9.43
CA PRO A 22 -0.87 -13.43 9.87
C PRO A 22 -0.66 -14.37 8.67
N GLN A 23 0.19 -15.35 8.86
CA GLN A 23 0.39 -16.40 7.85
C GLN A 23 -0.91 -17.18 7.63
N VAL A 24 -1.37 -17.24 6.39
CA VAL A 24 -2.56 -17.97 6.01
C VAL A 24 -2.18 -19.40 5.60
N SER A 25 -2.78 -20.40 6.26
CA SER A 25 -2.52 -21.83 6.03
C SER A 25 -3.17 -22.38 4.75
N ARG A 26 -3.22 -21.60 3.67
CA ARG A 26 -3.72 -22.05 2.37
C ARG A 26 -2.56 -22.41 1.46
N ASN A 27 -2.67 -23.51 0.72
CA ASN A 27 -1.62 -23.99 -0.18
C ASN A 27 -1.15 -22.94 -1.20
N GLU A 28 -2.04 -22.06 -1.64
CA GLU A 28 -1.73 -20.97 -2.59
C GLU A 28 -0.73 -19.94 -2.03
N PHE A 29 -0.59 -19.86 -0.68
CA PHE A 29 0.33 -18.95 0.00
C PHE A 29 1.59 -19.62 0.56
N ALA A 30 1.76 -20.93 0.39
CA ALA A 30 2.82 -21.70 1.05
C ALA A 30 4.24 -21.20 0.77
N ASN A 31 4.47 -20.56 -0.38
CA ASN A 31 5.78 -20.08 -0.82
C ASN A 31 5.90 -18.54 -0.76
N HIS A 32 5.05 -17.88 0.01
CA HIS A 32 5.05 -16.42 0.12
C HIS A 32 5.60 -15.97 1.46
N THR A 33 6.27 -14.83 1.47
CA THR A 33 6.77 -14.20 2.70
C THR A 33 5.63 -13.45 3.37
N PHE A 34 5.49 -13.66 4.69
CA PHE A 34 4.58 -12.93 5.54
C PHE A 34 5.36 -12.09 6.54
N VAL A 35 4.91 -10.87 6.77
CA VAL A 35 5.40 -9.97 7.81
C VAL A 35 4.28 -9.79 8.82
N SER A 36 4.49 -10.31 10.02
CA SER A 36 3.56 -10.11 11.15
C SER A 36 3.97 -8.87 11.92
N GLY A 37 3.02 -7.99 12.19
CA GLY A 37 3.24 -6.79 12.97
C GLY A 37 2.63 -6.88 14.37
N SER A 38 3.03 -5.98 15.24
CA SER A 38 2.49 -5.85 16.60
C SER A 38 1.14 -5.11 16.65
N ARG A 39 0.72 -4.51 15.50
CA ARG A 39 -0.48 -3.66 15.36
C ARG A 39 -1.57 -4.33 14.55
N GLU A 40 -1.54 -5.65 14.48
CA GLU A 40 -2.56 -6.42 13.75
C GLU A 40 -3.96 -6.12 14.26
N GLY A 41 -4.91 -5.94 13.34
CA GLY A 41 -6.30 -5.59 13.66
C GLY A 41 -6.54 -4.14 14.11
N GLN A 42 -5.49 -3.30 14.16
CA GLN A 42 -5.60 -1.90 14.59
C GLN A 42 -5.79 -0.91 13.44
N GLY A 43 -6.29 -1.40 12.32
CA GLY A 43 -6.62 -0.60 11.14
C GLY A 43 -5.44 -0.32 10.21
N PRO A 44 -5.70 0.40 9.10
CA PRO A 44 -4.74 0.54 8.02
C PRO A 44 -3.48 1.33 8.40
N LEU A 45 -3.56 2.31 9.31
CA LEU A 45 -2.38 3.05 9.78
C LEU A 45 -1.45 2.14 10.59
N GLY A 46 -2.01 1.23 11.42
CA GLY A 46 -1.23 0.23 12.14
C GLY A 46 -0.45 -0.68 11.18
N ALA A 47 -1.10 -1.14 10.12
CA ALA A 47 -0.48 -1.96 9.08
C ALA A 47 0.67 -1.21 8.36
N ILE A 48 0.50 0.06 8.03
CA ILE A 48 1.56 0.91 7.45
C ILE A 48 2.74 1.02 8.42
N CYS A 49 2.50 1.29 9.69
CA CYS A 49 3.54 1.36 10.71
C CYS A 49 4.31 0.03 10.81
N ASP A 50 3.62 -1.10 10.88
CA ASP A 50 4.26 -2.42 10.94
C ASP A 50 5.15 -2.68 9.71
N ALA A 51 4.68 -2.36 8.52
CA ALA A 51 5.47 -2.52 7.31
C ALA A 51 6.71 -1.60 7.29
N LEU A 52 6.57 -0.34 7.69
CA LEU A 52 7.69 0.61 7.79
C LEU A 52 8.70 0.21 8.86
N GLU A 53 8.28 -0.46 9.92
CA GLU A 53 9.17 -1.00 10.97
C GLU A 53 10.08 -2.10 10.42
N HIS A 54 9.54 -2.97 9.56
CA HIS A 54 10.26 -4.09 8.94
C HIS A 54 10.98 -3.70 7.64
N ALA A 55 10.78 -2.48 7.14
CA ALA A 55 11.36 -2.04 5.88
C ALA A 55 12.89 -1.97 5.96
N THR A 56 13.55 -2.61 5.01
CA THR A 56 15.02 -2.57 4.81
C THR A 56 15.41 -1.75 3.57
N THR A 57 14.44 -1.20 2.86
CA THR A 57 14.59 -0.39 1.65
C THR A 57 14.27 1.07 1.95
N GLU A 58 14.77 1.97 1.10
CA GLU A 58 14.50 3.41 1.21
C GLU A 58 13.04 3.76 0.93
N TYR A 59 12.39 2.99 0.05
CA TYR A 59 10.99 3.16 -0.33
C TYR A 59 10.22 1.87 -0.14
N VAL A 60 8.97 1.99 0.28
CA VAL A 60 8.01 0.87 0.38
C VAL A 60 6.80 1.16 -0.48
N ILE A 61 6.38 0.18 -1.27
CA ILE A 61 5.11 0.23 -1.99
C ILE A 61 4.09 -0.62 -1.26
N PHE A 62 2.96 0.00 -0.96
CA PHE A 62 1.77 -0.68 -0.44
C PHE A 62 0.81 -1.00 -1.57
N ALA A 63 0.19 -2.18 -1.48
CA ALA A 63 -0.88 -2.59 -2.36
C ALA A 63 -1.93 -3.37 -1.55
N PRO A 64 -3.20 -2.93 -1.56
CA PRO A 64 -4.26 -3.65 -0.90
C PRO A 64 -4.60 -4.91 -1.70
N CYS A 65 -4.98 -5.99 -1.02
CA CYS A 65 -5.26 -7.28 -1.65
C CYS A 65 -6.53 -7.29 -2.52
N ASP A 66 -7.33 -6.25 -2.46
CA ASP A 66 -8.63 -6.10 -3.10
C ASP A 66 -8.63 -5.19 -4.35
N THR A 67 -7.43 -4.82 -4.86
CA THR A 67 -7.27 -4.04 -6.11
C THR A 67 -6.63 -4.87 -7.24
N PRO A 68 -7.28 -5.94 -7.71
CA PRO A 68 -6.66 -6.89 -8.66
C PRO A 68 -6.38 -6.32 -10.04
N TYR A 69 -7.01 -5.21 -10.39
CA TYR A 69 -6.87 -4.56 -11.71
C TYR A 69 -5.74 -3.53 -11.78
N PHE A 70 -5.06 -3.25 -10.66
CA PHE A 70 -3.89 -2.38 -10.69
C PHE A 70 -2.74 -3.11 -11.37
N SER A 71 -2.38 -2.64 -12.57
CA SER A 71 -1.50 -3.38 -13.48
C SER A 71 -0.02 -3.31 -13.08
N PRO A 72 0.83 -4.23 -13.56
CA PRO A 72 2.28 -4.09 -13.41
C PRO A 72 2.82 -2.75 -13.92
N GLY A 73 2.30 -2.24 -15.04
CA GLY A 73 2.66 -0.94 -15.59
C GLY A 73 2.33 0.21 -14.63
N SER A 74 1.17 0.15 -13.97
CA SER A 74 0.74 1.16 -12.98
C SER A 74 1.62 1.13 -11.74
N PHE A 75 2.06 -0.05 -11.27
CA PHE A 75 3.03 -0.14 -10.18
C PHE A 75 4.39 0.43 -10.56
N ILE A 76 4.85 0.22 -11.80
CA ILE A 76 6.10 0.81 -12.30
C ILE A 76 6.00 2.35 -12.33
N GLU A 77 4.88 2.89 -12.77
CA GLU A 77 4.64 4.33 -12.82
C GLU A 77 4.63 4.93 -11.40
N LEU A 78 3.89 4.32 -10.48
CA LEU A 78 3.86 4.71 -9.07
C LEU A 78 5.27 4.70 -8.46
N ALA A 79 6.05 3.63 -8.71
CA ALA A 79 7.43 3.50 -8.25
C ALA A 79 8.37 4.56 -8.86
N LYS A 80 8.21 4.91 -10.12
CA LYS A 80 9.01 5.96 -10.78
C LYS A 80 8.76 7.33 -10.17
N SER A 81 7.56 7.59 -9.69
CA SER A 81 7.17 8.87 -9.08
C SER A 81 7.68 9.04 -7.65
N ARG A 82 8.32 8.04 -7.04
CA ARG A 82 8.76 8.01 -5.63
C ARG A 82 9.60 9.19 -5.14
N PHE A 83 10.31 9.86 -6.07
CA PHE A 83 11.17 10.98 -5.72
C PHE A 83 10.45 12.33 -5.68
N SER A 84 9.17 12.38 -6.03
CA SER A 84 8.41 13.61 -6.13
C SER A 84 7.88 14.14 -4.80
N ALA A 85 7.78 13.27 -3.76
CA ALA A 85 7.20 13.61 -2.46
C ALA A 85 7.60 12.58 -1.38
N ASP A 86 7.20 12.85 -0.12
CA ASP A 86 7.35 11.88 0.99
C ASP A 86 6.46 10.66 0.80
N VAL A 87 5.26 10.89 0.27
CA VAL A 87 4.27 9.86 -0.07
C VAL A 87 3.72 10.12 -1.46
N VAL A 88 3.77 9.13 -2.31
CA VAL A 88 3.10 9.14 -3.62
C VAL A 88 1.92 8.19 -3.55
N VAL A 89 0.72 8.67 -3.84
CA VAL A 89 -0.53 7.92 -3.69
C VAL A 89 -1.26 7.81 -5.02
N ALA A 90 -1.83 6.64 -5.29
CA ALA A 90 -2.75 6.48 -6.40
C ALA A 90 -4.05 7.25 -6.12
N ALA A 91 -4.55 7.97 -7.10
CA ALA A 91 -5.79 8.72 -7.03
C ALA A 91 -6.69 8.39 -8.23
N ASP A 92 -7.99 8.49 -8.03
CA ASP A 92 -8.96 8.38 -9.10
C ASP A 92 -8.90 9.65 -9.98
N GLU A 93 -8.81 9.48 -11.30
CA GLU A 93 -8.79 10.62 -12.24
C GLU A 93 -10.14 11.34 -12.32
N THR A 94 -11.25 10.67 -11.97
CA THR A 94 -12.62 11.20 -12.03
C THR A 94 -13.08 11.83 -10.70
N GLU A 95 -12.47 11.44 -9.58
CA GLU A 95 -12.78 11.90 -8.22
C GLU A 95 -11.58 12.63 -7.60
N PRO A 96 -11.48 13.98 -7.75
CA PRO A 96 -10.27 14.74 -7.42
C PRO A 96 -9.73 14.62 -5.99
N HIS A 97 -10.54 14.09 -5.07
CA HIS A 97 -10.18 13.96 -3.65
C HIS A 97 -10.08 12.51 -3.17
N MET A 98 -10.33 11.54 -4.06
CA MET A 98 -10.27 10.12 -3.72
C MET A 98 -8.83 9.61 -3.85
N ARG A 99 -8.16 9.51 -2.71
CA ARG A 99 -6.81 8.96 -2.57
C ARG A 99 -6.86 7.53 -2.05
N HIS A 100 -6.18 6.63 -2.72
CA HIS A 100 -6.07 5.23 -2.32
C HIS A 100 -4.82 5.01 -1.45
N TRP A 101 -4.89 5.37 -0.17
CA TRP A 101 -3.76 5.41 0.76
C TRP A 101 -2.99 4.11 0.90
N LEU A 102 -3.64 2.96 0.70
CA LEU A 102 -3.00 1.66 0.68
C LEU A 102 -2.48 1.25 -0.71
N LEU A 103 -2.65 2.12 -1.72
CA LEU A 103 -2.07 1.96 -3.05
C LEU A 103 -1.10 3.11 -3.28
N SER A 104 0.11 2.99 -2.72
CA SER A 104 1.01 4.12 -2.52
C SER A 104 2.46 3.71 -2.38
N CYS A 105 3.36 4.68 -2.57
CA CYS A 105 4.80 4.55 -2.38
C CYS A 105 5.27 5.56 -1.33
N TRP A 106 6.01 5.12 -0.33
CA TRP A 106 6.41 5.89 0.83
C TRP A 106 7.92 5.95 0.98
N ASN A 107 8.48 7.14 1.20
CA ASN A 107 9.88 7.31 1.62
C ASN A 107 9.99 6.99 3.10
N VAL A 108 10.60 5.85 3.42
CA VAL A 108 10.68 5.32 4.79
C VAL A 108 11.33 6.33 5.74
N LYS A 109 12.44 6.93 5.32
CA LYS A 109 13.21 7.87 6.16
C LYS A 109 12.43 9.14 6.48
N SER A 110 11.67 9.65 5.52
CA SER A 110 10.90 10.90 5.71
C SER A 110 9.70 10.71 6.62
N VAL A 111 9.05 9.53 6.60
CA VAL A 111 7.73 9.38 7.20
C VAL A 111 7.70 8.59 8.50
N LYS A 112 8.66 7.67 8.70
CA LYS A 112 8.58 6.64 9.75
C LYS A 112 8.34 7.21 11.14
N ASP A 113 9.22 8.07 11.62
CA ASP A 113 9.18 8.55 13.01
C ASP A 113 7.92 9.36 13.30
N GLN A 114 7.52 10.22 12.37
CA GLN A 114 6.32 11.04 12.54
C GLN A 114 5.04 10.20 12.51
N LEU A 115 4.94 9.19 11.62
CA LEU A 115 3.81 8.27 11.60
C LEU A 115 3.71 7.46 12.89
N PHE A 116 4.83 6.96 13.41
CA PHE A 116 4.86 6.24 14.69
C PHE A 116 4.38 7.13 15.84
N ASN A 117 4.88 8.37 15.92
CA ASN A 117 4.45 9.31 16.96
C ASN A 117 2.95 9.63 16.85
N SER A 118 2.44 9.83 15.64
CA SER A 118 1.01 10.03 15.39
C SER A 118 0.19 8.82 15.85
N TYR A 119 0.63 7.61 15.50
CA TYR A 119 -0.02 6.36 15.91
C TYR A 119 -0.02 6.19 17.43
N LEU A 120 1.12 6.44 18.10
CA LEU A 120 1.27 6.33 19.56
C LEU A 120 0.42 7.36 20.31
N SER A 121 0.17 8.53 19.72
CA SER A 121 -0.74 9.55 20.26
C SER A 121 -2.24 9.21 20.11
N GLY A 122 -2.56 8.05 19.51
CA GLY A 122 -3.93 7.57 19.37
C GLY A 122 -4.57 7.82 18.01
N GLU A 123 -3.86 8.45 17.05
CA GLU A 123 -4.40 8.62 15.70
C GLU A 123 -4.52 7.28 14.98
N ARG A 124 -5.57 7.11 14.18
CA ARG A 124 -5.83 5.90 13.39
C ARG A 124 -6.14 6.21 11.92
N ALA A 125 -6.47 7.46 11.62
CA ALA A 125 -6.80 7.88 10.27
C ALA A 125 -5.53 8.30 9.51
N ILE A 126 -5.28 7.63 8.37
CA ILE A 126 -4.08 7.90 7.54
C ILE A 126 -4.05 9.37 7.12
N HIS A 127 -5.15 9.91 6.59
CA HIS A 127 -5.21 11.27 6.06
C HIS A 127 -4.84 12.35 7.09
N ARG A 128 -5.11 12.12 8.37
CA ARG A 128 -4.68 13.05 9.44
C ARG A 128 -3.21 12.86 9.81
N SER A 129 -2.74 11.60 9.83
CA SER A 129 -1.35 11.29 10.15
C SER A 129 -0.35 11.81 9.12
N VAL A 130 -0.80 12.01 7.87
CA VAL A 130 0.04 12.47 6.76
C VAL A 130 -0.09 13.97 6.47
N SER A 131 -0.82 14.74 7.28
CA SER A 131 -1.13 16.15 7.04
C SER A 131 0.11 17.05 6.88
N ASN A 132 1.24 16.66 7.46
CA ASN A 132 2.50 17.40 7.42
C ASN A 132 3.50 16.89 6.38
N PHE A 133 3.15 15.85 5.60
CA PHE A 133 4.02 15.33 4.56
C PHE A 133 3.73 15.94 3.19
N GLN A 134 4.74 15.96 2.34
CA GLN A 134 4.55 16.24 0.93
C GLN A 134 3.90 15.03 0.28
N ILE A 135 2.71 15.23 -0.30
CA ILE A 135 1.93 14.19 -0.98
C ILE A 135 1.87 14.50 -2.46
N ALA A 136 2.31 13.55 -3.28
CA ALA A 136 2.07 13.58 -4.72
C ALA A 136 1.01 12.56 -5.11
N GLU A 137 0.25 12.85 -6.14
CA GLU A 137 -0.78 11.96 -6.69
C GLU A 137 -0.39 11.50 -8.08
N VAL A 138 -0.55 10.19 -8.33
CA VAL A 138 -0.55 9.64 -9.68
C VAL A 138 -1.98 9.20 -9.98
N LYS A 139 -2.54 9.74 -11.05
CA LYS A 139 -3.94 9.53 -11.39
C LYS A 139 -4.12 8.33 -12.28
N TYR A 140 -5.12 7.52 -11.95
CA TYR A 140 -5.49 6.31 -12.69
C TYR A 140 -6.99 6.26 -12.94
N PRO A 141 -7.43 5.59 -14.02
CA PRO A 141 -8.85 5.28 -14.22
C PRO A 141 -9.44 4.53 -13.03
N LEU A 142 -10.67 4.84 -12.64
CA LEU A 142 -11.39 4.16 -11.57
C LEU A 142 -11.34 2.63 -11.72
N SER A 143 -11.43 2.13 -12.95
CA SER A 143 -11.36 0.70 -13.24
C SER A 143 -10.08 0.01 -12.74
N GLN A 144 -8.98 0.73 -12.57
CA GLN A 144 -7.72 0.19 -12.05
C GLN A 144 -7.60 0.28 -10.53
N VAL A 145 -8.16 1.33 -9.92
CA VAL A 145 -7.98 1.61 -8.48
C VAL A 145 -9.17 1.18 -7.62
N ARG A 146 -10.27 0.72 -8.24
CA ARG A 146 -11.45 0.27 -7.49
C ARG A 146 -11.17 -0.98 -6.67
N ASN A 147 -11.72 -1.02 -5.47
CA ASN A 147 -11.72 -2.20 -4.62
C ASN A 147 -12.75 -3.22 -5.11
N ILE A 148 -12.40 -4.50 -5.00
CA ILE A 148 -13.28 -5.63 -5.26
C ILE A 148 -13.60 -6.30 -3.93
N ASN A 149 -14.82 -6.10 -3.44
CA ASN A 149 -15.24 -6.63 -2.14
C ASN A 149 -15.99 -7.96 -2.24
N SER A 150 -16.54 -8.27 -3.41
CA SER A 150 -17.33 -9.47 -3.64
C SER A 150 -17.06 -10.08 -5.02
N PRO A 151 -17.35 -11.38 -5.24
CA PRO A 151 -17.25 -11.99 -6.57
C PRO A 151 -18.11 -11.31 -7.64
N GLN A 152 -19.19 -10.64 -7.25
CA GLN A 152 -20.06 -9.89 -8.16
C GLN A 152 -19.38 -8.65 -8.75
N ASP A 153 -18.40 -8.08 -8.03
CA ASP A 153 -17.64 -6.90 -8.48
C ASP A 153 -16.61 -7.23 -9.58
N LEU A 154 -16.42 -8.52 -9.88
CA LEU A 154 -15.50 -9.01 -10.92
C LEU A 154 -16.13 -9.04 -12.34
N GLN A 155 -17.39 -8.61 -12.50
CA GLN A 155 -18.11 -8.61 -13.76
C GLN A 155 -17.96 -7.30 -14.52
#